data_185f625f9a1d18e20d34a313c7a98a88
#
_entry.id   185f625f9a1d18e20d34a313c7a98a88
#
_cell.length_a   1.000
_cell.length_b   1.000
_cell.length_c   1.000
_cell.angle_alpha   90.00
_cell.angle_beta   90.00
_cell.angle_gamma   90.00
#
_symmetry.space_group_name_H-M   'P 1'
#
loop_
_entity.id
_entity.type
_entity.pdbx_description
1 polymer ?
#
loop_
_entity_poly.entity_id
_entity_poly.type
_entity_poly.pdbx_seq_one_letter_code
_entity_poly.pdbx_strand_id
1 'polypeptide(L)'
;MNILGYTQKLGKAIMLPIAILPVAAILLRLGQADMLNIPFMAQAGGAIFGQLPLLFGIGIAIGLSKDDAGAAGLAGAAGYLVLTEAAKTINPEINMSFFGGITAGIVAGHVYNRFHATNLPTYLAFFGGKRLVPIMTGLICLILAGISGVIWPAIQHGIDTFGHAVANSGAIGEFTYGLLNRALIPVGLHHVMNSIFWFGLGECTKVTYELGSVIQNVCLAPDVAKTLSVGGAVPGIDGGIIKEIAA
;
A
#
# COMPACT_ATOMS: atom_id res chain seq x y z
N MET A 1 -17.71 20.63 -9.48
CA MET A 1 -17.48 19.23 -9.91
C MET A 1 -18.39 18.38 -9.04
N ASN A 2 -19.30 17.60 -9.65
CA ASN A 2 -20.26 16.78 -8.90
C ASN A 2 -19.49 15.65 -8.20
N ILE A 3 -19.89 15.26 -6.98
CA ILE A 3 -19.26 14.20 -6.17
C ILE A 3 -19.08 12.92 -7.00
N LEU A 4 -20.11 12.53 -7.76
CA LEU A 4 -20.06 11.35 -8.63
C LEU A 4 -18.95 11.44 -9.71
N GLY A 5 -18.77 12.59 -10.34
CA GLY A 5 -17.70 12.79 -11.34
C GLY A 5 -16.30 12.74 -10.72
N TYR A 6 -16.15 13.18 -9.46
CA TYR A 6 -14.88 13.07 -8.74
C TYR A 6 -14.55 11.62 -8.37
N THR A 7 -15.52 10.86 -7.84
CA THR A 7 -15.32 9.45 -7.50
C THR A 7 -15.03 8.59 -8.72
N GLN A 8 -15.68 8.87 -9.86
CA GLN A 8 -15.37 8.21 -11.13
C GLN A 8 -13.94 8.53 -11.62
N LYS A 9 -13.49 9.80 -11.50
CA LYS A 9 -12.12 10.18 -11.84
C LYS A 9 -11.09 9.50 -10.94
N LEU A 10 -11.37 9.43 -9.64
CA LEU A 10 -10.54 8.70 -8.67
C LEU A 10 -10.49 7.20 -8.99
N GLY A 11 -11.64 6.58 -9.27
CA GLY A 11 -11.71 5.17 -9.65
C GLY A 11 -10.87 4.87 -10.90
N LYS A 12 -10.95 5.75 -11.92
CA LYS A 12 -10.12 5.64 -13.13
C LYS A 12 -8.62 5.79 -12.83
N ALA A 13 -8.24 6.71 -11.95
CA ALA A 13 -6.85 6.91 -11.54
C ALA A 13 -6.27 5.69 -10.80
N ILE A 14 -7.10 4.99 -10.00
CA ILE A 14 -6.73 3.77 -9.30
C ILE A 14 -6.47 2.59 -10.26
N MET A 15 -7.08 2.58 -11.44
CA MET A 15 -6.88 1.50 -12.42
C MET A 15 -5.45 1.46 -12.99
N LEU A 16 -4.77 2.61 -13.04
CA LEU A 16 -3.42 2.68 -13.61
C LEU A 16 -2.39 1.80 -12.85
N PRO A 17 -2.22 1.91 -11.52
CA PRO A 17 -1.32 1.04 -10.79
C PRO A 17 -1.77 -0.42 -10.73
N ILE A 18 -3.09 -0.69 -10.85
CA ILE A 18 -3.62 -2.05 -10.86
C ILE A 18 -3.20 -2.82 -12.13
N ALA A 19 -3.00 -2.13 -13.25
CA ALA A 19 -2.62 -2.76 -14.50
C ALA A 19 -1.27 -3.51 -14.45
N ILE A 20 -0.40 -3.21 -13.45
CA ILE A 20 0.87 -3.93 -13.26
C ILE A 20 0.70 -5.26 -12.48
N LEU A 21 -0.41 -5.44 -11.75
CA LEU A 21 -0.62 -6.60 -10.88
C LEU A 21 -0.57 -7.96 -11.62
N PRO A 22 -1.15 -8.12 -12.83
CA PRO A 22 -1.06 -9.39 -13.55
C PRO A 22 0.39 -9.81 -13.83
N VAL A 23 1.25 -8.87 -14.22
CA VAL A 23 2.67 -9.15 -14.47
C VAL A 23 3.37 -9.53 -13.16
N ALA A 24 3.13 -8.78 -12.09
CA ALA A 24 3.69 -9.08 -10.77
C ALA A 24 3.25 -10.47 -10.26
N ALA A 25 1.97 -10.82 -10.45
CA ALA A 25 1.43 -12.12 -10.04
C ALA A 25 2.05 -13.28 -10.84
N ILE A 26 2.21 -13.11 -12.15
CA ILE A 26 2.86 -14.13 -13.01
C ILE A 26 4.31 -14.33 -12.59
N LEU A 27 5.07 -13.25 -12.39
CA LEU A 27 6.47 -13.33 -11.94
C LEU A 27 6.58 -14.02 -10.58
N LEU A 28 5.72 -13.62 -9.63
CA LEU A 28 5.70 -14.21 -8.30
C LEU A 28 5.36 -15.71 -8.38
N ARG A 29 4.31 -16.10 -9.12
CA ARG A 29 3.83 -17.47 -9.19
C ARG A 29 4.80 -18.38 -9.94
N LEU A 30 5.30 -17.96 -11.08
CA LEU A 30 6.27 -18.77 -11.85
C LEU A 30 7.60 -18.92 -11.13
N GLY A 31 8.00 -17.93 -10.32
CA GLY A 31 9.25 -17.99 -9.55
C GLY A 31 9.21 -18.90 -8.31
N GLN A 32 8.02 -19.36 -7.87
CA GLN A 32 7.88 -20.22 -6.69
C GLN A 32 8.58 -21.58 -6.85
N ALA A 33 8.98 -22.16 -5.71
CA ALA A 33 9.70 -23.42 -5.65
C ALA A 33 8.91 -24.62 -6.22
N ASP A 34 7.58 -24.55 -6.16
CA ASP A 34 6.65 -25.57 -6.69
C ASP A 34 6.40 -25.45 -8.19
N MET A 35 6.93 -24.41 -8.87
CA MET A 35 6.78 -24.19 -10.31
C MET A 35 8.14 -24.27 -11.03
N LEU A 36 8.77 -23.14 -11.33
CA LEU A 36 10.05 -23.08 -12.03
C LEU A 36 11.26 -23.01 -11.08
N ASN A 37 11.02 -22.78 -9.79
CA ASN A 37 12.04 -22.59 -8.77
C ASN A 37 13.11 -21.55 -9.17
N ILE A 38 12.65 -20.37 -9.59
CA ILE A 38 13.51 -19.27 -10.02
C ILE A 38 13.39 -18.12 -9.01
N PRO A 39 14.23 -18.08 -7.96
CA PRO A 39 14.07 -17.14 -6.84
C PRO A 39 14.07 -15.66 -7.27
N PHE A 40 14.85 -15.26 -8.28
CA PHE A 40 14.89 -13.86 -8.71
C PHE A 40 13.56 -13.40 -9.33
N MET A 41 12.81 -14.30 -9.99
CA MET A 41 11.48 -13.97 -10.52
C MET A 41 10.46 -13.82 -9.39
N ALA A 42 10.48 -14.73 -8.41
CA ALA A 42 9.62 -14.63 -7.24
C ALA A 42 9.87 -13.33 -6.47
N GLN A 43 11.14 -12.98 -6.26
CA GLN A 43 11.52 -11.73 -5.58
C GLN A 43 11.13 -10.48 -6.38
N ALA A 44 11.29 -10.48 -7.70
CA ALA A 44 10.88 -9.37 -8.56
C ALA A 44 9.36 -9.14 -8.48
N GLY A 45 8.56 -10.21 -8.56
CA GLY A 45 7.11 -10.13 -8.37
C GLY A 45 6.73 -9.64 -6.97
N GLY A 46 7.36 -10.19 -5.93
CA GLY A 46 7.16 -9.79 -4.53
C GLY A 46 7.50 -8.32 -4.26
N ALA A 47 8.57 -7.81 -4.88
CA ALA A 47 8.95 -6.41 -4.75
C ALA A 47 7.88 -5.44 -5.28
N ILE A 48 7.21 -5.78 -6.40
CA ILE A 48 6.10 -4.99 -6.93
C ILE A 48 4.94 -4.98 -5.92
N PHE A 49 4.56 -6.13 -5.38
CA PHE A 49 3.51 -6.23 -4.36
C PHE A 49 3.85 -5.46 -3.10
N GLY A 50 5.09 -5.54 -2.62
CA GLY A 50 5.55 -4.79 -1.44
C GLY A 50 5.53 -3.26 -1.62
N GLN A 51 5.65 -2.77 -2.86
CA GLN A 51 5.65 -1.34 -3.17
C GLN A 51 4.31 -0.86 -3.80
N LEU A 52 3.28 -1.69 -3.77
CA LEU A 52 1.96 -1.31 -4.29
C LEU A 52 1.43 0.01 -3.72
N PRO A 53 1.50 0.29 -2.42
CA PRO A 53 1.03 1.57 -1.87
C PRO A 53 1.71 2.78 -2.50
N LEU A 54 3.02 2.69 -2.75
CA LEU A 54 3.78 3.73 -3.44
C LEU A 54 3.31 3.91 -4.89
N LEU A 55 3.09 2.79 -5.60
CA LEU A 55 2.57 2.81 -6.98
C LEU A 55 1.18 3.43 -7.05
N PHE A 56 0.31 3.17 -6.05
CA PHE A 56 -0.98 3.84 -5.93
C PHE A 56 -0.82 5.35 -5.73
N GLY A 57 0.10 5.78 -4.87
CA GLY A 57 0.40 7.19 -4.67
C GLY A 57 0.79 7.91 -5.96
N ILE A 58 1.69 7.27 -6.75
CA ILE A 58 2.12 7.79 -8.05
C ILE A 58 0.96 7.81 -9.05
N GLY A 59 0.28 6.68 -9.24
CA GLY A 59 -0.76 6.52 -10.26
C GLY A 59 -1.97 7.43 -10.02
N ILE A 60 -2.42 7.55 -8.77
CA ILE A 60 -3.53 8.44 -8.40
C ILE A 60 -3.14 9.90 -8.60
N ALA A 61 -1.92 10.30 -8.21
CA ALA A 61 -1.45 11.66 -8.39
C ALA A 61 -1.43 12.07 -9.87
N ILE A 62 -0.93 11.20 -10.75
CA ILE A 62 -0.93 11.41 -12.20
C ILE A 62 -2.38 11.47 -12.72
N GLY A 63 -3.19 10.46 -12.43
CA GLY A 63 -4.56 10.37 -12.96
C GLY A 63 -5.52 11.47 -12.45
N LEU A 64 -5.23 12.10 -11.30
CA LEU A 64 -5.96 13.26 -10.80
C LEU A 64 -5.40 14.60 -11.30
N SER A 65 -4.18 14.63 -11.83
CA SER A 65 -3.61 15.84 -12.42
C SER A 65 -4.36 16.25 -13.71
N LYS A 66 -4.21 17.50 -14.13
CA LYS A 66 -4.94 18.02 -15.31
C LYS A 66 -4.36 17.52 -16.64
N ASP A 67 -3.05 17.25 -16.65
CA ASP A 67 -2.25 16.97 -17.85
C ASP A 67 -1.41 15.69 -17.72
N ASP A 68 -1.86 14.76 -16.86
CA ASP A 68 -1.18 13.49 -16.58
C ASP A 68 0.33 13.65 -16.31
N ALA A 69 0.67 14.69 -15.56
CA ALA A 69 2.06 15.14 -15.41
C ALA A 69 2.88 14.23 -14.51
N GLY A 70 4.08 13.85 -14.98
CA GLY A 70 5.06 13.11 -14.19
C GLY A 70 5.48 13.82 -12.89
N ALA A 71 5.44 15.17 -12.86
CA ALA A 71 5.71 15.94 -11.65
C ALA A 71 4.69 15.68 -10.53
N ALA A 72 3.41 15.41 -10.90
CA ALA A 72 2.40 14.98 -9.93
C ALA A 72 2.73 13.58 -9.38
N GLY A 73 3.19 12.67 -10.22
CA GLY A 73 3.62 11.33 -9.80
C GLY A 73 4.79 11.37 -8.82
N LEU A 74 5.81 12.19 -9.12
CA LEU A 74 6.95 12.39 -8.21
C LEU A 74 6.49 12.98 -6.86
N ALA A 75 5.56 13.95 -6.89
CA ALA A 75 4.98 14.51 -5.69
C ALA A 75 4.18 13.47 -4.89
N GLY A 76 3.46 12.57 -5.57
CA GLY A 76 2.74 11.46 -4.95
C GLY A 76 3.67 10.48 -4.25
N ALA A 77 4.79 10.13 -4.90
CA ALA A 77 5.82 9.27 -4.31
C ALA A 77 6.45 9.91 -3.06
N ALA A 78 6.90 11.17 -3.18
CA ALA A 78 7.50 11.90 -2.07
C ALA A 78 6.49 12.07 -0.91
N GLY A 79 5.24 12.41 -1.22
CA GLY A 79 4.17 12.56 -0.24
C GLY A 79 3.88 11.26 0.52
N TYR A 80 3.85 10.13 -0.18
CA TYR A 80 3.67 8.82 0.43
C TYR A 80 4.79 8.47 1.43
N LEU A 81 6.05 8.65 1.01
CA LEU A 81 7.20 8.38 1.88
C LEU A 81 7.20 9.27 3.12
N VAL A 82 6.94 10.58 2.95
CA VAL A 82 6.86 11.51 4.09
C VAL A 82 5.71 11.14 5.02
N LEU A 83 4.51 10.87 4.46
CA LEU A 83 3.33 10.55 5.26
C LEU A 83 3.52 9.28 6.08
N THR A 84 4.02 8.22 5.46
CA THR A 84 4.13 6.90 6.12
C THR A 84 5.25 6.87 7.14
N GLU A 85 6.43 7.38 6.81
CA GLU A 85 7.57 7.35 7.75
C GLU A 85 7.37 8.31 8.92
N ALA A 86 6.80 9.51 8.68
CA ALA A 86 6.49 10.43 9.76
C ALA A 86 5.38 9.88 10.68
N ALA A 87 4.34 9.23 10.14
CA ALA A 87 3.29 8.60 10.95
C ALA A 87 3.84 7.45 11.81
N LYS A 88 4.70 6.59 11.25
CA LYS A 88 5.36 5.50 12.00
C LYS A 88 6.28 6.01 13.12
N THR A 89 6.90 7.17 12.94
CA THR A 89 7.75 7.79 13.99
C THR A 89 6.90 8.24 15.19
N ILE A 90 5.63 8.63 14.95
CA ILE A 90 4.70 9.02 16.02
C ILE A 90 4.14 7.79 16.73
N ASN A 91 3.72 6.79 15.96
CA ASN A 91 3.23 5.52 16.50
C ASN A 91 3.70 4.36 15.59
N PRO A 92 4.62 3.50 16.08
CA PRO A 92 5.18 2.39 15.29
C PRO A 92 4.15 1.33 14.84
N GLU A 93 3.00 1.25 15.51
CA GLU A 93 1.93 0.29 15.17
C GLU A 93 1.11 0.72 13.95
N ILE A 94 1.28 1.96 13.49
CA ILE A 94 0.54 2.49 12.35
C ILE A 94 0.99 1.81 11.06
N ASN A 95 0.03 1.18 10.40
CA ASN A 95 0.19 0.66 9.06
C ASN A 95 -0.85 1.29 8.12
N MET A 96 -0.48 2.38 7.48
CA MET A 96 -1.38 3.05 6.53
C MET A 96 -1.44 2.34 5.17
N SER A 97 -0.45 1.53 4.83
CA SER A 97 -0.39 0.73 3.60
C SER A 97 -1.05 1.44 2.39
N PHE A 98 -2.05 0.83 1.76
CA PHE A 98 -2.76 1.37 0.60
C PHE A 98 -3.43 2.73 0.86
N PHE A 99 -3.96 2.94 2.05
CA PHE A 99 -4.60 4.22 2.41
C PHE A 99 -3.59 5.37 2.41
N GLY A 100 -2.36 5.11 2.86
CA GLY A 100 -1.28 6.09 2.78
C GLY A 100 -0.97 6.48 1.33
N GLY A 101 -0.90 5.49 0.43
CA GLY A 101 -0.71 5.73 -1.00
C GLY A 101 -1.85 6.51 -1.63
N ILE A 102 -3.10 6.11 -1.38
CA ILE A 102 -4.30 6.80 -1.88
C ILE A 102 -4.34 8.24 -1.38
N THR A 103 -4.13 8.46 -0.08
CA THR A 103 -4.16 9.81 0.53
C THR A 103 -3.06 10.70 -0.05
N ALA A 104 -1.83 10.23 -0.12
CA ALA A 104 -0.71 10.98 -0.71
C ALA A 104 -0.95 11.28 -2.19
N GLY A 105 -1.49 10.33 -2.96
CA GLY A 105 -1.83 10.52 -4.37
C GLY A 105 -2.92 11.57 -4.58
N ILE A 106 -3.97 11.55 -3.76
CA ILE A 106 -5.05 12.56 -3.79
C ILE A 106 -4.48 13.95 -3.48
N VAL A 107 -3.70 14.08 -2.41
CA VAL A 107 -3.07 15.34 -2.02
C VAL A 107 -2.17 15.85 -3.14
N ALA A 108 -1.28 15.01 -3.68
CA ALA A 108 -0.36 15.39 -4.75
C ALA A 108 -1.09 15.84 -6.02
N GLY A 109 -2.15 15.15 -6.44
CA GLY A 109 -2.95 15.52 -7.60
C GLY A 109 -3.64 16.89 -7.43
N HIS A 110 -4.17 17.17 -6.23
CA HIS A 110 -4.79 18.47 -5.93
C HIS A 110 -3.75 19.59 -5.84
N VAL A 111 -2.64 19.36 -5.16
CA VAL A 111 -1.52 20.30 -5.05
C VAL A 111 -0.97 20.62 -6.44
N TYR A 112 -0.81 19.62 -7.30
CA TYR A 112 -0.40 19.83 -8.68
C TYR A 112 -1.38 20.75 -9.40
N ASN A 113 -2.66 20.45 -9.38
CA ASN A 113 -3.69 21.23 -10.05
C ASN A 113 -3.75 22.70 -9.56
N ARG A 114 -3.35 22.97 -8.32
CA ARG A 114 -3.36 24.30 -7.73
C ARG A 114 -2.07 25.08 -7.96
N PHE A 115 -0.91 24.42 -7.90
CA PHE A 115 0.40 25.09 -7.78
C PHE A 115 1.31 24.95 -9.00
N HIS A 116 1.00 24.08 -9.99
CA HIS A 116 1.87 23.81 -11.15
C HIS A 116 2.22 25.03 -12.00
N ALA A 117 1.40 26.08 -11.96
CA ALA A 117 1.59 27.33 -12.73
C ALA A 117 1.89 28.54 -11.84
N THR A 118 2.25 28.34 -10.55
CA THR A 118 2.52 29.43 -9.63
C THR A 118 3.90 30.03 -9.89
N ASN A 119 3.94 31.33 -10.19
CA ASN A 119 5.18 32.08 -10.30
C ASN A 119 5.59 32.61 -8.92
N LEU A 120 6.80 32.29 -8.50
CA LEU A 120 7.41 32.79 -7.27
C LEU A 120 8.25 34.06 -7.55
N PRO A 121 8.53 34.89 -6.53
CA PRO A 121 9.43 36.03 -6.64
C PRO A 121 10.81 35.62 -7.18
N THR A 122 11.55 36.55 -7.76
CA THR A 122 12.82 36.30 -8.47
C THR A 122 13.85 35.51 -7.67
N TYR A 123 13.93 35.73 -6.36
CA TYR A 123 14.86 35.02 -5.46
C TYR A 123 14.44 33.56 -5.17
N LEU A 124 13.17 33.17 -5.39
CA LEU A 124 12.66 31.81 -5.27
C LEU A 124 12.21 31.23 -6.62
N ALA A 125 12.47 31.92 -7.73
CA ALA A 125 12.00 31.51 -9.06
C ALA A 125 12.43 30.09 -9.46
N PHE A 126 13.56 29.61 -8.94
CA PHE A 126 14.03 28.24 -9.15
C PHE A 126 13.04 27.18 -8.66
N PHE A 127 12.33 27.47 -7.57
CA PHE A 127 11.35 26.55 -6.96
C PHE A 127 9.93 26.75 -7.54
N GLY A 128 9.72 27.67 -8.46
CA GLY A 128 8.40 27.95 -9.07
C GLY A 128 7.89 26.88 -10.02
N GLY A 129 6.60 26.98 -10.34
CA GLY A 129 5.94 26.09 -11.29
C GLY A 129 5.86 24.63 -10.81
N LYS A 130 6.15 23.69 -11.70
CA LYS A 130 6.05 22.24 -11.43
C LYS A 130 6.98 21.76 -10.30
N ARG A 131 8.07 22.47 -10.01
CA ARG A 131 9.03 22.14 -8.94
C ARG A 131 8.48 22.42 -7.54
N LEU A 132 7.54 23.35 -7.43
CA LEU A 132 6.89 23.69 -6.16
C LEU A 132 5.99 22.56 -5.66
N VAL A 133 5.45 21.74 -6.58
CA VAL A 133 4.44 20.73 -6.27
C VAL A 133 4.96 19.67 -5.28
N PRO A 134 6.12 19.00 -5.50
CA PRO A 134 6.63 18.03 -4.53
C PRO A 134 6.91 18.65 -3.16
N ILE A 135 7.39 19.89 -3.11
CA ILE A 135 7.68 20.62 -1.85
C ILE A 135 6.40 20.84 -1.05
N MET A 136 5.37 21.39 -1.70
CA MET A 136 4.08 21.65 -1.07
C MET A 136 3.38 20.35 -0.66
N THR A 137 3.48 19.31 -1.50
CA THR A 137 2.92 18.00 -1.17
C THR A 137 3.61 17.40 0.06
N GLY A 138 4.95 17.44 0.12
CA GLY A 138 5.69 16.96 1.28
C GLY A 138 5.31 17.69 2.58
N LEU A 139 5.18 19.01 2.53
CA LEU A 139 4.76 19.82 3.69
C LEU A 139 3.35 19.44 4.16
N ILE A 140 2.39 19.34 3.23
CA ILE A 140 1.02 18.95 3.56
C ILE A 140 0.97 17.51 4.09
N CYS A 141 1.69 16.58 3.48
CA CYS A 141 1.78 15.20 3.95
C CYS A 141 2.43 15.08 5.33
N LEU A 142 3.40 15.94 5.66
CA LEU A 142 3.98 15.99 7.00
C LEU A 142 2.95 16.43 8.06
N ILE A 143 2.14 17.43 7.75
CA ILE A 143 1.05 17.86 8.65
C ILE A 143 0.01 16.73 8.79
N LEU A 144 -0.35 16.09 7.66
CA LEU A 144 -1.28 14.96 7.68
C LEU A 144 -0.73 13.78 8.46
N ALA A 145 0.58 13.52 8.43
CA ALA A 145 1.21 12.49 9.25
C ALA A 145 1.01 12.74 10.75
N GLY A 146 1.15 13.99 11.20
CA GLY A 146 0.86 14.37 12.59
C GLY A 146 -0.59 14.07 12.99
N ILE A 147 -1.55 14.41 12.14
CA ILE A 147 -2.97 14.14 12.35
C ILE A 147 -3.24 12.62 12.31
N SER A 148 -2.69 11.92 11.33
CA SER A 148 -2.84 10.48 11.16
C SER A 148 -2.22 9.71 12.35
N GLY A 149 -1.12 10.20 12.92
CA GLY A 149 -0.49 9.59 14.09
C GLY A 149 -1.44 9.41 15.29
N VAL A 150 -2.45 10.30 15.38
CA VAL A 150 -3.44 10.26 16.47
C VAL A 150 -4.73 9.55 16.05
N ILE A 151 -5.22 9.81 14.83
CA ILE A 151 -6.54 9.33 14.38
C ILE A 151 -6.46 7.93 13.77
N TRP A 152 -5.37 7.61 13.09
CA TRP A 152 -5.25 6.36 12.33
C TRP A 152 -5.38 5.09 13.17
N PRO A 153 -4.84 4.97 14.38
CA PRO A 153 -5.00 3.76 15.19
C PRO A 153 -6.46 3.38 15.41
N ALA A 154 -7.33 4.36 15.65
CA ALA A 154 -8.76 4.10 15.82
C ALA A 154 -9.43 3.60 14.51
N ILE A 155 -9.04 4.18 13.36
CA ILE A 155 -9.52 3.77 12.04
C ILE A 155 -9.02 2.36 11.73
N GLN A 156 -7.73 2.10 11.94
CA GLN A 156 -7.10 0.79 11.70
C GLN A 156 -7.79 -0.29 12.51
N HIS A 157 -7.98 -0.08 13.83
CA HIS A 157 -8.70 -1.03 14.68
C HIS A 157 -10.13 -1.28 14.20
N GLY A 158 -10.83 -0.24 13.70
CA GLY A 158 -12.17 -0.40 13.12
C GLY A 158 -12.16 -1.26 11.85
N ILE A 159 -11.19 -1.06 10.96
CA ILE A 159 -11.02 -1.85 9.73
C ILE A 159 -10.68 -3.31 10.07
N ASP A 160 -9.76 -3.53 10.99
CA ASP A 160 -9.34 -4.87 11.41
C ASP A 160 -10.51 -5.62 12.06
N THR A 161 -11.24 -4.98 12.98
CA THR A 161 -12.43 -5.55 13.63
C THR A 161 -13.50 -5.92 12.61
N PHE A 162 -13.79 -5.03 11.65
CA PHE A 162 -14.74 -5.30 10.57
C PHE A 162 -14.28 -6.47 9.70
N GLY A 163 -13.02 -6.48 9.32
CA GLY A 163 -12.43 -7.53 8.50
C GLY A 163 -12.51 -8.91 9.18
N HIS A 164 -12.12 -8.98 10.45
CA HIS A 164 -12.24 -10.21 11.24
C HIS A 164 -13.69 -10.64 11.43
N ALA A 165 -14.60 -9.72 11.66
CA ALA A 165 -16.03 -10.04 11.75
C ALA A 165 -16.57 -10.65 10.46
N VAL A 166 -16.20 -10.10 9.31
CA VAL A 166 -16.57 -10.65 7.98
C VAL A 166 -15.91 -12.01 7.76
N ALA A 167 -14.62 -12.15 8.04
CA ALA A 167 -13.89 -13.40 7.84
C ALA A 167 -14.42 -14.55 8.72
N ASN A 168 -14.81 -14.26 9.96
CA ASN A 168 -15.29 -15.26 10.93
C ASN A 168 -16.80 -15.57 10.81
N SER A 169 -17.55 -14.80 10.01
CA SER A 169 -19.01 -14.97 9.88
C SER A 169 -19.42 -16.06 8.87
N GLY A 170 -18.49 -16.81 8.31
CA GLY A 170 -18.77 -17.88 7.33
C GLY A 170 -19.60 -17.37 6.14
N ALA A 171 -20.66 -18.09 5.75
CA ALA A 171 -21.47 -17.77 4.58
C ALA A 171 -22.06 -16.34 4.59
N ILE A 172 -22.39 -15.80 5.77
CA ILE A 172 -22.91 -14.42 5.91
C ILE A 172 -21.79 -13.42 5.60
N GLY A 173 -20.58 -13.69 6.05
CA GLY A 173 -19.41 -12.87 5.75
C GLY A 173 -19.08 -12.84 4.25
N GLU A 174 -19.07 -14.00 3.60
CA GLU A 174 -18.84 -14.13 2.14
C GLU A 174 -19.94 -13.39 1.34
N PHE A 175 -21.19 -13.52 1.74
CA PHE A 175 -22.29 -12.78 1.14
C PHE A 175 -22.12 -11.26 1.29
N THR A 176 -21.78 -10.80 2.50
CA THR A 176 -21.58 -9.38 2.82
C THR A 176 -20.43 -8.81 1.99
N TYR A 177 -19.29 -9.51 1.94
CA TYR A 177 -18.16 -9.15 1.10
C TYR A 177 -18.53 -9.05 -0.38
N GLY A 178 -19.20 -10.09 -0.91
CA GLY A 178 -19.62 -10.13 -2.31
C GLY A 178 -20.59 -9.00 -2.68
N LEU A 179 -21.54 -8.69 -1.78
CA LEU A 179 -22.50 -7.60 -1.95
C LEU A 179 -21.78 -6.23 -1.98
N LEU A 180 -20.93 -5.95 -1.00
CA LEU A 180 -20.19 -4.69 -0.91
C LEU A 180 -19.24 -4.54 -2.10
N ASN A 181 -18.51 -5.60 -2.45
CA ASN A 181 -17.61 -5.58 -3.59
C ASN A 181 -18.34 -5.25 -4.90
N ARG A 182 -19.49 -5.88 -5.14
CA ARG A 182 -20.32 -5.59 -6.32
C ARG A 182 -20.93 -4.20 -6.32
N ALA A 183 -21.38 -3.70 -5.15
CA ALA A 183 -21.91 -2.34 -5.01
C ALA A 183 -20.84 -1.26 -5.32
N LEU A 184 -19.55 -1.57 -5.11
CA LEU A 184 -18.43 -0.66 -5.36
C LEU A 184 -17.92 -0.70 -6.81
N ILE A 185 -18.31 -1.70 -7.62
CA ILE A 185 -17.87 -1.82 -9.03
C ILE A 185 -18.21 -0.58 -9.86
N PRO A 186 -19.44 -0.02 -9.82
CA PRO A 186 -19.78 1.13 -10.65
C PRO A 186 -18.95 2.39 -10.34
N VAL A 187 -18.42 2.47 -9.13
CA VAL A 187 -17.57 3.58 -8.66
C VAL A 187 -16.07 3.29 -8.90
N GLY A 188 -15.72 2.02 -9.22
CA GLY A 188 -14.32 1.58 -9.40
C GLY A 188 -13.58 1.34 -8.08
N LEU A 189 -14.24 1.49 -6.92
CA LEU A 189 -13.61 1.35 -5.59
C LEU A 189 -13.56 -0.09 -5.07
N HIS A 190 -14.11 -1.07 -5.81
CA HIS A 190 -14.03 -2.49 -5.44
C HIS A 190 -12.57 -3.00 -5.32
N HIS A 191 -11.63 -2.40 -6.04
CA HIS A 191 -10.21 -2.72 -5.91
C HIS A 191 -9.62 -2.32 -4.55
N VAL A 192 -10.10 -1.23 -3.94
CA VAL A 192 -9.72 -0.84 -2.58
C VAL A 192 -10.21 -1.88 -1.58
N MET A 193 -11.46 -2.34 -1.72
CA MET A 193 -12.02 -3.41 -0.90
C MET A 193 -11.20 -4.69 -1.04
N ASN A 194 -10.91 -5.13 -2.27
CA ASN A 194 -10.07 -6.30 -2.52
C ASN A 194 -8.69 -6.17 -1.89
N SER A 195 -8.07 -4.99 -1.95
CA SER A 195 -6.75 -4.75 -1.36
C SER A 195 -6.76 -4.90 0.16
N ILE A 196 -7.81 -4.44 0.83
CA ILE A 196 -7.98 -4.61 2.29
C ILE A 196 -8.05 -6.10 2.64
N PHE A 197 -8.90 -6.87 1.94
CA PHE A 197 -9.09 -8.28 2.23
C PHE A 197 -7.88 -9.14 1.83
N TRP A 198 -7.23 -8.86 0.72
CA TRP A 198 -6.11 -9.67 0.23
C TRP A 198 -4.77 -9.35 0.90
N PHE A 199 -4.57 -8.11 1.34
CA PHE A 199 -3.28 -7.66 1.86
C PHE A 199 -3.34 -7.11 3.28
N GLY A 200 -4.53 -6.75 3.79
CA GLY A 200 -4.72 -6.13 5.09
C GLY A 200 -5.20 -7.09 6.19
N LEU A 201 -5.90 -8.17 5.84
CA LEU A 201 -6.51 -9.10 6.81
C LEU A 201 -5.72 -10.41 7.01
N GLY A 202 -4.55 -10.53 6.41
CA GLY A 202 -3.69 -11.67 6.66
C GLY A 202 -3.12 -11.60 8.09
N GLU A 203 -3.65 -12.40 9.01
CA GLU A 203 -2.97 -12.65 10.27
C GLU A 203 -1.67 -13.38 9.97
N CYS A 204 -0.55 -12.80 10.37
CA CYS A 204 0.71 -13.47 10.25
C CYS A 204 1.57 -13.26 11.49
N THR A 205 2.20 -14.32 11.94
CA THR A 205 3.26 -14.26 12.95
C THR A 205 4.59 -14.03 12.25
N LYS A 206 5.27 -12.96 12.62
CA LYS A 206 6.63 -12.69 12.11
C LYS A 206 7.58 -13.69 12.74
N VAL A 207 8.24 -14.48 11.91
CA VAL A 207 9.23 -15.46 12.35
C VAL A 207 10.58 -15.07 11.76
N THR A 208 11.57 -14.98 12.63
CA THR A 208 12.96 -14.75 12.23
C THR A 208 13.62 -16.08 11.94
N TYR A 209 14.13 -16.27 10.74
CA TYR A 209 14.88 -17.47 10.40
C TYR A 209 16.25 -17.14 9.83
N GLU A 210 17.15 -18.09 9.96
CA GLU A 210 18.52 -18.03 9.48
C GLU A 210 18.70 -18.94 8.28
N LEU A 211 19.18 -18.37 7.19
CA LEU A 211 19.55 -19.12 5.99
C LEU A 211 21.05 -18.88 5.74
N GLY A 212 21.89 -19.82 6.20
CA GLY A 212 23.33 -19.65 6.17
C GLY A 212 23.79 -18.45 7.01
N SER A 213 24.37 -17.41 6.37
CA SER A 213 24.81 -16.17 7.04
C SER A 213 23.78 -15.04 7.01
N VAL A 214 22.59 -15.27 6.44
CA VAL A 214 21.58 -14.22 6.27
C VAL A 214 20.42 -14.46 7.23
N ILE A 215 20.09 -13.45 8.02
CA ILE A 215 18.92 -13.44 8.90
C ILE A 215 17.78 -12.74 8.16
N GLN A 216 16.65 -13.42 7.99
CA GLN A 216 15.47 -12.88 7.35
C GLN A 216 14.24 -13.07 8.23
N ASN A 217 13.27 -12.17 8.05
CA ASN A 217 11.97 -12.26 8.67
C ASN A 217 10.94 -12.74 7.64
N VAL A 218 10.20 -13.77 7.99
CA VAL A 218 9.10 -14.29 7.16
C VAL A 218 7.80 -14.23 7.94
N CYS A 219 6.73 -14.01 7.22
CA CYS A 219 5.38 -13.95 7.76
C CYS A 219 4.72 -15.33 7.55
N LEU A 220 4.41 -16.03 8.63
CA LEU A 220 3.74 -17.33 8.60
C LEU A 220 2.33 -17.21 9.17
N ALA A 221 1.41 -18.06 8.67
CA ALA A 221 0.08 -18.16 9.27
C ALA A 221 0.20 -18.57 10.75
N PRO A 222 -0.64 -18.05 11.66
CA PRO A 222 -0.50 -18.26 13.11
C PRO A 222 -0.52 -19.74 13.53
N ASP A 223 -1.32 -20.55 12.84
CA ASP A 223 -1.40 -21.99 13.03
C ASP A 223 -0.12 -22.70 12.60
N VAL A 224 0.48 -22.30 11.49
CA VAL A 224 1.77 -22.82 11.03
C VAL A 224 2.90 -22.37 11.94
N ALA A 225 2.91 -21.12 12.37
CA ALA A 225 3.92 -20.60 13.29
C ALA A 225 3.88 -21.31 14.66
N LYS A 226 2.68 -21.66 15.16
CA LYS A 226 2.50 -22.43 16.41
C LYS A 226 2.96 -23.88 16.31
N THR A 227 2.86 -24.50 15.15
CA THR A 227 3.29 -25.89 14.93
C THR A 227 4.79 -26.01 14.74
N LEU A 228 5.47 -24.92 14.37
CA LEU A 228 6.92 -24.87 14.22
C LEU A 228 7.57 -24.51 15.57
N SER A 229 8.37 -25.43 16.09
CA SER A 229 9.23 -25.12 17.26
C SER A 229 10.45 -24.30 16.83
N VAL A 230 11.04 -23.58 17.79
CA VAL A 230 12.33 -22.92 17.57
C VAL A 230 13.37 -23.95 17.12
N GLY A 231 14.05 -23.70 16.01
CA GLY A 231 14.96 -24.63 15.35
C GLY A 231 14.32 -25.56 14.33
N GLY A 232 13.00 -25.44 14.08
CA GLY A 232 12.30 -26.15 13.02
C GLY A 232 12.57 -25.58 11.63
N ALA A 233 12.39 -26.41 10.59
CA ALA A 233 12.52 -25.98 9.21
C ALA A 233 11.38 -25.04 8.80
N VAL A 234 11.70 -23.96 8.08
CA VAL A 234 10.69 -23.03 7.55
C VAL A 234 10.08 -23.61 6.28
N PRO A 235 8.74 -23.75 6.19
CA PRO A 235 8.10 -24.31 5.01
C PRO A 235 8.46 -23.53 3.73
N GLY A 236 8.91 -24.24 2.70
CA GLY A 236 9.27 -23.67 1.40
C GLY A 236 10.63 -22.96 1.36
N ILE A 237 11.45 -23.10 2.41
CA ILE A 237 12.81 -22.55 2.45
C ILE A 237 13.77 -23.65 2.87
N ASP A 238 14.52 -24.17 1.90
CA ASP A 238 15.53 -25.20 2.15
C ASP A 238 16.70 -24.63 2.98
N GLY A 239 17.01 -25.28 4.10
CA GLY A 239 18.10 -24.91 4.99
C GLY A 239 17.80 -23.73 5.93
N GLY A 240 16.58 -23.20 5.94
CA GLY A 240 16.15 -22.16 6.87
C GLY A 240 15.77 -22.73 8.25
N ILE A 241 16.26 -22.14 9.32
CA ILE A 241 15.97 -22.54 10.70
C ILE A 241 15.31 -21.36 11.43
N ILE A 242 14.19 -21.61 12.10
CA ILE A 242 13.52 -20.61 12.92
C ILE A 242 14.34 -20.38 14.18
N LYS A 243 14.78 -19.14 14.42
CA LYS A 243 15.46 -18.72 15.65
C LYS A 243 14.50 -18.27 16.73
N GLU A 244 13.49 -17.49 16.34
CA GLU A 244 12.57 -16.86 17.28
C GLU A 244 11.22 -16.63 16.61
N ILE A 245 10.14 -16.86 17.35
CA ILE A 245 8.78 -16.47 16.96
C ILE A 245 8.53 -15.13 17.65
N ALA A 246 8.37 -14.05 16.87
CA ALA A 246 7.98 -12.75 17.39
C ALA A 246 6.51 -12.80 17.84
N ALA A 247 6.26 -12.48 19.08
CA ALA A 247 4.92 -12.41 19.67
C ALA A 247 4.18 -11.12 19.22
#